data_31fa5611f81905cc53037f3e52f4d357
#
_entry.id   31fa5611f81905cc53037f3e52f4d357
#
_cell.length_a   1.000
_cell.length_b   1.000
_cell.length_c   1.000
_cell.angle_alpha   90.00
_cell.angle_beta   90.00
_cell.angle_gamma   90.00
#
_symmetry.space_group_name_H-M   'P 1'
#
loop_
_entity.id
_entity.type
_entity.pdbx_description
1 polymer ?
#
loop_
_entity_poly.entity_id
_entity_poly.type
_entity_poly.pdbx_seq_one_letter_code
_entity_poly.pdbx_strand_id
1 'polypeptide(L)'
;DLKCRPDEVAYAHAHNVPVPEGANDNPYSIDDNLWGRAIECGHLEDPWNEPLDDAWVMTKNPEDTPDTPTYTEIEFEAGKPVAVDGKKMKLSEIVIALNKISGDNGFGRLDLVEDRLVGLKSRECYEVPGALTLITAHKALEDICVEGDLLKTKIKLEQDWATAVYNGQWYSPLKNALDAFMADTQKFVTGTVRLKFFKGNCHVVGR
;
A
#
# COMPACT_ATOMS: atom_id res chain seq x y z
N ASP A 1 -14.52 33.54 -2.40
CA ASP A 1 -13.60 32.51 -2.90
C ASP A 1 -13.05 31.75 -1.72
N LEU A 2 -13.15 30.40 -1.73
CA LEU A 2 -12.58 29.54 -0.71
C LEU A 2 -11.04 29.50 -0.90
N LYS A 3 -10.29 29.89 0.14
CA LYS A 3 -8.82 30.03 0.04
C LYS A 3 -8.09 29.00 0.92
N CYS A 4 -8.76 28.48 1.92
CA CYS A 4 -8.17 27.55 2.87
C CYS A 4 -9.26 26.66 3.49
N ARG A 5 -8.87 25.57 4.14
CA ARG A 5 -9.81 24.64 4.79
C ARG A 5 -10.79 25.32 5.77
N PRO A 6 -10.40 26.26 6.63
CA PRO A 6 -11.37 26.98 7.47
C PRO A 6 -12.46 27.69 6.67
N ASP A 7 -12.14 28.30 5.51
CA ASP A 7 -13.14 28.93 4.65
C ASP A 7 -14.10 27.89 4.05
N GLU A 8 -13.59 26.72 3.67
CA GLU A 8 -14.35 25.60 3.11
C GLU A 8 -15.32 25.04 4.16
N VAL A 9 -14.86 24.82 5.38
CA VAL A 9 -15.68 24.34 6.50
C VAL A 9 -16.76 25.36 6.87
N ALA A 10 -16.42 26.65 6.94
CA ALA A 10 -17.38 27.71 7.20
C ALA A 10 -18.46 27.77 6.09
N TYR A 11 -18.06 27.63 4.83
CA TYR A 11 -18.98 27.55 3.69
C TYR A 11 -19.90 26.31 3.80
N ALA A 12 -19.31 25.15 4.10
CA ALA A 12 -20.06 23.91 4.24
C ALA A 12 -21.15 24.04 5.35
N HIS A 13 -20.79 24.58 6.52
CA HIS A 13 -21.77 24.83 7.58
C HIS A 13 -22.86 25.81 7.16
N ALA A 14 -22.50 26.90 6.47
CA ALA A 14 -23.46 27.90 6.00
C ALA A 14 -24.46 27.31 4.97
N HIS A 15 -24.07 26.26 4.27
CA HIS A 15 -24.87 25.61 3.23
C HIS A 15 -25.41 24.23 3.64
N ASN A 16 -25.32 23.85 4.90
CA ASN A 16 -25.76 22.56 5.43
C ASN A 16 -25.10 21.35 4.70
N VAL A 17 -23.85 21.49 4.26
CA VAL A 17 -23.05 20.37 3.74
C VAL A 17 -22.45 19.66 4.94
N PRO A 18 -22.65 18.34 5.08
CA PRO A 18 -22.05 17.59 6.19
C PRO A 18 -20.51 17.62 6.12
N VAL A 19 -19.88 17.96 7.22
CA VAL A 19 -18.43 17.85 7.41
C VAL A 19 -18.16 17.04 8.67
N PRO A 20 -17.10 16.21 8.69
CA PRO A 20 -16.72 15.48 9.90
C PRO A 20 -16.42 16.42 11.07
N GLU A 21 -16.72 15.98 12.31
CA GLU A 21 -16.26 16.68 13.51
C GLU A 21 -14.72 16.75 13.50
N GLY A 22 -14.17 17.89 13.90
CA GLY A 22 -12.72 18.11 13.89
C GLY A 22 -12.10 18.37 12.53
N ALA A 23 -12.89 18.60 11.47
CA ALA A 23 -12.36 18.87 10.12
C ALA A 23 -11.40 20.08 10.05
N ASN A 24 -11.55 21.06 10.95
CA ASN A 24 -10.63 22.20 11.09
C ASN A 24 -9.35 21.85 11.85
N ASP A 25 -9.42 20.83 12.71
CA ASP A 25 -8.34 20.47 13.63
C ASP A 25 -7.47 19.34 13.07
N ASN A 26 -7.95 18.64 12.01
CA ASN A 26 -7.16 17.62 11.34
C ASN A 26 -6.15 18.28 10.39
N PRO A 27 -4.83 18.22 10.71
CA PRO A 27 -3.82 18.88 9.91
C PRO A 27 -3.54 18.13 8.59
N TYR A 28 -3.99 16.88 8.48
CA TYR A 28 -3.67 16.01 7.34
C TYR A 28 -4.73 16.07 6.25
N SER A 29 -4.30 15.87 5.00
CA SER A 29 -5.13 15.41 3.89
C SER A 29 -5.00 13.89 3.82
N ILE A 30 -6.13 13.17 3.75
CA ILE A 30 -6.16 11.71 3.82
C ILE A 30 -7.00 11.17 2.67
N ASP A 31 -6.38 10.30 1.87
CA ASP A 31 -7.06 9.45 0.90
C ASP A 31 -7.06 8.00 1.40
N ASP A 32 -8.24 7.37 1.44
CA ASP A 32 -8.43 6.06 2.05
C ASP A 32 -9.20 5.12 1.11
N ASN A 33 -8.69 3.89 0.96
CA ASN A 33 -9.36 2.83 0.23
C ASN A 33 -8.94 1.45 0.78
N LEU A 34 -9.46 0.36 0.17
CA LEU A 34 -9.15 -1.01 0.60
C LEU A 34 -7.64 -1.34 0.56
N TRP A 35 -6.89 -0.73 -0.38
CA TRP A 35 -5.45 -0.99 -0.55
C TRP A 35 -4.61 -0.30 0.52
N GLY A 36 -5.06 0.83 1.05
CA GLY A 36 -4.40 1.55 2.12
C GLY A 36 -4.80 3.01 2.22
N ARG A 37 -4.05 3.77 3.01
CA ARG A 37 -4.24 5.20 3.25
C ARG A 37 -3.01 5.97 2.81
N ALA A 38 -3.22 7.09 2.12
CA ALA A 38 -2.22 8.12 1.89
C ALA A 38 -2.50 9.29 2.85
N ILE A 39 -1.46 9.83 3.45
CA ILE A 39 -1.50 10.89 4.47
C ILE A 39 -0.50 11.95 4.07
N GLU A 40 -0.97 13.16 3.84
CA GLU A 40 -0.13 14.29 3.43
C GLU A 40 -0.53 15.59 4.15
N CYS A 41 0.20 16.66 3.93
CA CYS A 41 -0.02 18.00 4.49
C CYS A 41 0.30 18.14 6.00
N GLY A 42 0.04 19.32 6.53
CA GLY A 42 0.20 19.65 7.94
C GLY A 42 1.63 19.48 8.43
N HIS A 43 1.80 18.73 9.50
CA HIS A 43 3.10 18.48 10.12
C HIS A 43 4.11 17.77 9.18
N LEU A 44 3.60 17.03 8.19
CA LEU A 44 4.41 16.27 7.24
C LEU A 44 5.04 17.14 6.13
N GLU A 45 4.60 18.39 5.96
CA GLU A 45 5.15 19.29 4.93
C GLU A 45 6.61 19.65 5.19
N ASP A 46 7.05 19.66 6.44
CA ASP A 46 8.47 19.72 6.75
C ASP A 46 9.06 18.30 6.79
N PRO A 47 9.88 17.91 5.81
CA PRO A 47 10.42 16.55 5.72
C PRO A 47 11.37 16.19 6.86
N TRP A 48 11.78 17.13 7.70
CA TRP A 48 12.59 16.89 8.90
C TRP A 48 11.75 16.41 10.09
N ASN A 49 10.45 16.64 10.06
CA ASN A 49 9.57 16.24 11.15
C ASN A 49 9.24 14.74 11.06
N GLU A 50 9.31 14.05 12.18
CA GLU A 50 8.78 12.69 12.30
C GLU A 50 7.25 12.70 12.22
N PRO A 51 6.61 11.76 11.49
CA PRO A 51 5.16 11.62 11.51
C PRO A 51 4.66 11.39 12.94
N LEU A 52 3.61 12.11 13.33
CA LEU A 52 3.04 11.96 14.66
C LEU A 52 2.23 10.65 14.78
N ASP A 53 2.08 10.15 15.99
CA ASP A 53 1.35 8.91 16.27
C ASP A 53 -0.11 8.92 15.79
N ASP A 54 -0.76 10.08 15.79
CA ASP A 54 -2.13 10.26 15.34
C ASP A 54 -2.33 10.14 13.82
N ALA A 55 -1.24 10.16 13.04
CA ALA A 55 -1.28 9.86 11.61
C ALA A 55 -1.60 8.37 11.35
N TRP A 56 -1.25 7.49 12.28
CA TRP A 56 -1.32 6.04 12.13
C TRP A 56 -2.57 5.45 12.80
N VAL A 57 -3.45 4.83 12.01
CA VAL A 57 -4.70 4.20 12.51
C VAL A 57 -4.84 2.73 12.12
N MET A 58 -4.09 2.28 11.11
CA MET A 58 -4.13 0.88 10.65
C MET A 58 -3.01 0.04 11.25
N THR A 59 -1.95 0.66 11.75
CA THR A 59 -0.73 0.01 12.20
C THR A 59 -0.38 0.43 13.62
N LYS A 60 -0.04 -0.54 14.48
CA LYS A 60 0.47 -0.27 15.83
C LYS A 60 1.90 0.24 15.78
N ASN A 61 2.31 1.02 16.79
CA ASN A 61 3.72 1.31 17.00
C ASN A 61 4.48 0.03 17.37
N PRO A 62 5.75 -0.11 16.98
CA PRO A 62 6.53 -1.33 17.24
C PRO A 62 6.54 -1.78 18.71
N GLU A 63 6.58 -0.83 19.65
CA GLU A 63 6.52 -1.08 21.09
C GLU A 63 5.20 -1.67 21.56
N ASP A 64 4.09 -1.35 20.90
CA ASP A 64 2.73 -1.81 21.23
C ASP A 64 2.38 -3.15 20.57
N THR A 65 3.29 -3.69 19.76
CA THR A 65 3.07 -4.97 19.07
C THR A 65 3.44 -6.16 19.97
N PRO A 66 2.93 -7.38 19.67
CA PRO A 66 3.25 -8.57 20.45
C PRO A 66 4.75 -8.84 20.61
N ASP A 67 5.16 -9.35 21.77
CA ASP A 67 6.54 -9.78 22.05
C ASP A 67 6.88 -11.15 21.46
N THR A 68 5.92 -11.80 20.83
CA THR A 68 6.08 -13.08 20.12
C THR A 68 5.86 -12.88 18.62
N PRO A 69 6.68 -13.49 17.75
CA PRO A 69 6.48 -13.39 16.31
C PRO A 69 5.14 -13.98 15.86
N THR A 70 4.51 -13.34 14.89
CA THR A 70 3.35 -13.85 14.15
C THR A 70 3.82 -14.45 12.83
N TYR A 71 3.31 -15.63 12.50
CA TYR A 71 3.57 -16.29 11.21
C TYR A 71 2.29 -16.33 10.39
N THR A 72 2.40 -16.16 9.08
CA THR A 72 1.27 -16.21 8.14
C THR A 72 1.74 -16.84 6.84
N GLU A 73 0.92 -17.69 6.24
CA GLU A 73 1.15 -18.28 4.92
C GLU A 73 0.18 -17.69 3.91
N ILE A 74 0.69 -17.30 2.75
CA ILE A 74 -0.11 -16.80 1.63
C ILE A 74 0.08 -17.73 0.45
N GLU A 75 -1.02 -18.26 -0.07
CA GLU A 75 -1.03 -19.13 -1.26
C GLU A 75 -1.35 -18.29 -2.50
N PHE A 76 -0.61 -18.56 -3.56
CA PHE A 76 -0.77 -17.92 -4.88
C PHE A 76 -1.05 -18.97 -5.96
N GLU A 77 -1.93 -18.64 -6.89
CA GLU A 77 -2.20 -19.41 -8.11
C GLU A 77 -2.05 -18.46 -9.33
N ALA A 78 -1.12 -18.73 -10.23
CA ALA A 78 -0.83 -17.88 -11.39
C ALA A 78 -0.69 -16.39 -11.02
N GLY A 79 0.11 -16.09 -9.99
CA GLY A 79 0.40 -14.76 -9.50
C GLY A 79 -0.71 -14.11 -8.66
N LYS A 80 -1.87 -14.75 -8.49
CA LYS A 80 -2.99 -14.21 -7.72
C LYS A 80 -3.04 -14.84 -6.33
N PRO A 81 -3.15 -14.05 -5.25
CA PRO A 81 -3.34 -14.61 -3.92
C PRO A 81 -4.73 -15.25 -3.82
N VAL A 82 -4.81 -16.47 -3.30
CA VAL A 82 -6.04 -17.27 -3.23
C VAL A 82 -6.39 -17.73 -1.83
N ALA A 83 -5.42 -17.79 -0.91
CA ALA A 83 -5.67 -18.19 0.48
C ALA A 83 -4.70 -17.51 1.45
N VAL A 84 -5.13 -17.37 2.71
CA VAL A 84 -4.29 -16.98 3.85
C VAL A 84 -4.47 -18.04 4.93
N ASP A 85 -3.35 -18.58 5.43
CA ASP A 85 -3.30 -19.65 6.45
C ASP A 85 -4.20 -20.84 6.11
N GLY A 86 -4.14 -21.29 4.84
CA GLY A 86 -4.92 -22.40 4.30
C GLY A 86 -6.41 -22.10 4.05
N LYS A 87 -6.90 -20.90 4.37
CA LYS A 87 -8.29 -20.51 4.15
C LYS A 87 -8.43 -19.77 2.83
N LYS A 88 -9.14 -20.38 1.86
CA LYS A 88 -9.49 -19.73 0.58
C LYS A 88 -10.44 -18.55 0.81
N MET A 89 -10.13 -17.42 0.16
CA MET A 89 -10.86 -16.16 0.30
C MET A 89 -10.90 -15.40 -1.01
N LYS A 90 -11.84 -14.46 -1.14
CA LYS A 90 -11.82 -13.46 -2.21
C LYS A 90 -10.65 -12.49 -2.01
N LEU A 91 -10.16 -11.88 -3.08
CA LEU A 91 -9.03 -10.94 -3.02
C LEU A 91 -9.26 -9.81 -2.01
N SER A 92 -10.47 -9.23 -1.97
CA SER A 92 -10.80 -8.19 -0.99
C SER A 92 -10.74 -8.67 0.45
N GLU A 93 -11.18 -9.91 0.72
CA GLU A 93 -11.12 -10.52 2.05
C GLU A 93 -9.67 -10.81 2.46
N ILE A 94 -8.81 -11.22 1.51
CA ILE A 94 -7.37 -11.40 1.72
C ILE A 94 -6.73 -10.08 2.14
N VAL A 95 -7.01 -8.99 1.42
CA VAL A 95 -6.45 -7.66 1.75
C VAL A 95 -6.90 -7.22 3.14
N ILE A 96 -8.18 -7.37 3.48
CA ILE A 96 -8.71 -7.02 4.82
C ILE A 96 -8.01 -7.86 5.91
N ALA A 97 -7.88 -9.18 5.71
CA ALA A 97 -7.23 -10.05 6.67
C ALA A 97 -5.76 -9.67 6.88
N LEU A 98 -5.03 -9.40 5.80
CA LEU A 98 -3.64 -9.01 5.86
C LEU A 98 -3.45 -7.58 6.41
N ASN A 99 -4.36 -6.65 6.13
CA ASN A 99 -4.36 -5.33 6.78
C ASN A 99 -4.38 -5.48 8.31
N LYS A 100 -5.23 -6.39 8.82
CA LYS A 100 -5.30 -6.64 10.26
C LYS A 100 -4.04 -7.34 10.79
N ILE A 101 -3.63 -8.46 10.19
CA ILE A 101 -2.48 -9.24 10.66
C ILE A 101 -1.22 -8.38 10.69
N SER A 102 -0.92 -7.69 9.59
CA SER A 102 0.30 -6.89 9.44
C SER A 102 0.25 -5.63 10.28
N GLY A 103 -0.89 -4.93 10.32
CA GLY A 103 -1.09 -3.74 11.12
C GLY A 103 -0.97 -4.01 12.62
N ASP A 104 -1.54 -5.11 13.11
CA ASP A 104 -1.41 -5.55 14.51
C ASP A 104 0.05 -5.84 14.91
N ASN A 105 0.92 -6.11 13.93
CA ASN A 105 2.36 -6.32 14.11
C ASN A 105 3.21 -5.10 13.72
N GLY A 106 2.59 -3.93 13.48
CA GLY A 106 3.25 -2.67 13.20
C GLY A 106 3.86 -2.55 11.78
N PHE A 107 3.57 -3.51 10.89
CA PHE A 107 4.13 -3.52 9.54
C PHE A 107 3.19 -2.84 8.55
N GLY A 108 3.76 -2.03 7.63
CA GLY A 108 3.03 -1.47 6.51
C GLY A 108 3.05 0.05 6.41
N ARG A 109 3.93 0.74 7.15
CA ARG A 109 4.16 2.18 7.02
C ARG A 109 5.23 2.46 5.96
N LEU A 110 4.99 3.47 5.14
CA LEU A 110 5.95 4.01 4.19
C LEU A 110 5.98 5.53 4.31
N ASP A 111 7.15 6.12 4.13
CA ASP A 111 7.39 7.56 4.07
C ASP A 111 8.13 7.83 2.77
N LEU A 112 7.49 8.53 1.86
CA LEU A 112 7.95 8.72 0.48
C LEU A 112 7.95 10.20 0.13
N VAL A 113 8.85 10.57 -0.77
CA VAL A 113 8.81 11.88 -1.45
C VAL A 113 8.53 11.62 -2.92
N GLU A 114 7.35 12.02 -3.38
CA GLU A 114 6.96 11.85 -4.77
C GLU A 114 7.31 13.06 -5.64
N ASP A 115 7.49 12.78 -6.91
CA ASP A 115 7.60 13.77 -7.97
C ASP A 115 6.24 13.96 -8.65
N ARG A 116 5.48 14.98 -8.27
CA ARG A 116 4.20 15.28 -8.91
C ARG A 116 4.39 15.71 -10.34
N LEU A 117 3.45 15.35 -11.23
CA LEU A 117 3.45 15.75 -12.65
C LEU A 117 3.55 17.27 -12.86
N VAL A 118 3.11 18.05 -11.89
CA VAL A 118 3.20 19.52 -11.90
C VAL A 118 4.60 20.05 -11.52
N GLY A 119 5.57 19.16 -11.29
CA GLY A 119 6.97 19.52 -11.01
C GLY A 119 7.25 19.91 -9.55
N LEU A 120 6.37 19.52 -8.62
CA LEU A 120 6.55 19.72 -7.18
C LEU A 120 6.95 18.41 -6.50
N LYS A 121 7.82 18.54 -5.48
CA LYS A 121 8.04 17.44 -4.51
C LYS A 121 6.95 17.48 -3.45
N SER A 122 6.41 16.33 -3.11
CA SER A 122 5.43 16.18 -2.03
C SER A 122 5.81 15.00 -1.16
N ARG A 123 5.86 15.20 0.16
CA ARG A 123 6.03 14.09 1.09
C ARG A 123 4.68 13.50 1.41
N GLU A 124 4.59 12.19 1.30
CA GLU A 124 3.40 11.41 1.61
C GLU A 124 3.79 10.22 2.47
N CYS A 125 3.03 10.02 3.54
CA CYS A 125 3.11 8.82 4.36
C CYS A 125 1.97 7.88 4.00
N TYR A 126 2.23 6.57 4.06
CA TYR A 126 1.23 5.57 3.71
C TYR A 126 1.10 4.52 4.80
N GLU A 127 -0.13 4.09 5.05
CA GLU A 127 -0.41 2.85 5.75
C GLU A 127 -1.00 1.85 4.76
N VAL A 128 -0.20 0.86 4.40
CA VAL A 128 -0.53 -0.13 3.36
C VAL A 128 -0.18 -1.57 3.82
N PRO A 129 -0.59 -1.97 5.04
CA PRO A 129 -0.10 -3.20 5.65
C PRO A 129 -0.37 -4.45 4.83
N GLY A 130 -1.59 -4.65 4.33
CA GLY A 130 -1.94 -5.81 3.50
C GLY A 130 -1.30 -5.76 2.11
N ALA A 131 -1.29 -4.57 1.49
CA ALA A 131 -0.69 -4.38 0.17
C ALA A 131 0.81 -4.67 0.19
N LEU A 132 1.55 -4.10 1.16
CA LEU A 132 2.99 -4.31 1.27
C LEU A 132 3.33 -5.76 1.61
N THR A 133 2.48 -6.43 2.42
CA THR A 133 2.59 -7.86 2.72
C THR A 133 2.44 -8.72 1.46
N LEU A 134 1.41 -8.44 0.65
CA LEU A 134 1.19 -9.15 -0.63
C LEU A 134 2.35 -8.95 -1.60
N ILE A 135 2.82 -7.71 -1.74
CA ILE A 135 3.96 -7.38 -2.62
C ILE A 135 5.23 -8.12 -2.15
N THR A 136 5.50 -8.13 -0.84
CA THR A 136 6.65 -8.81 -0.26
C THR A 136 6.60 -10.33 -0.53
N ALA A 137 5.45 -10.95 -0.29
CA ALA A 137 5.26 -12.38 -0.52
C ALA A 137 5.33 -12.74 -2.02
N HIS A 138 4.65 -11.96 -2.87
CA HIS A 138 4.59 -12.19 -4.30
C HIS A 138 5.97 -12.10 -4.95
N LYS A 139 6.74 -11.05 -4.65
CA LYS A 139 8.13 -10.90 -5.14
C LYS A 139 9.00 -12.09 -4.73
N ALA A 140 8.88 -12.54 -3.48
CA ALA A 140 9.65 -13.69 -3.00
C ALA A 140 9.26 -15.01 -3.71
N LEU A 141 8.02 -15.15 -4.17
CA LEU A 141 7.60 -16.29 -4.98
C LEU A 141 8.08 -16.18 -6.43
N GLU A 142 8.05 -14.98 -7.01
CA GLU A 142 8.61 -14.74 -8.35
C GLU A 142 10.10 -15.08 -8.42
N ASP A 143 10.88 -14.81 -7.37
CA ASP A 143 12.31 -15.14 -7.30
C ASP A 143 12.62 -16.61 -7.55
N ILE A 144 11.68 -17.54 -7.27
CA ILE A 144 11.86 -18.97 -7.48
C ILE A 144 11.06 -19.53 -8.67
N CYS A 145 10.05 -18.79 -9.16
CA CYS A 145 9.17 -19.27 -10.23
C CYS A 145 9.50 -18.69 -11.60
N VAL A 146 10.10 -17.50 -11.65
CA VAL A 146 10.34 -16.77 -12.90
C VAL A 146 11.82 -16.89 -13.30
N GLU A 147 12.06 -17.20 -14.57
CA GLU A 147 13.41 -17.28 -15.13
C GLU A 147 14.13 -15.93 -14.99
N GLY A 148 15.44 -15.97 -14.67
CA GLY A 148 16.20 -14.81 -14.23
C GLY A 148 16.27 -13.63 -15.20
N ASP A 149 16.40 -13.87 -16.52
CA ASP A 149 16.45 -12.79 -17.50
C ASP A 149 15.05 -12.21 -17.77
N LEU A 150 14.01 -13.05 -17.68
CA LEU A 150 12.63 -12.60 -17.72
C LEU A 150 12.30 -11.72 -16.49
N LEU A 151 12.71 -12.13 -15.29
CA LEU A 151 12.50 -11.36 -14.07
C LEU A 151 13.19 -10.00 -14.13
N LYS A 152 14.45 -9.93 -14.59
CA LYS A 152 15.18 -8.67 -14.79
C LYS A 152 14.47 -7.73 -15.77
N THR A 153 13.89 -8.30 -16.84
CA THR A 153 13.13 -7.52 -17.82
C THR A 153 11.82 -7.03 -17.24
N LYS A 154 11.11 -7.91 -16.52
CA LYS A 154 9.85 -7.58 -15.84
C LYS A 154 10.01 -6.42 -14.89
N ILE A 155 11.04 -6.42 -14.01
CA ILE A 155 11.31 -5.34 -13.05
C ILE A 155 11.47 -3.98 -13.73
N LYS A 156 12.07 -3.92 -14.92
CA LYS A 156 12.18 -2.68 -15.68
C LYS A 156 10.82 -2.20 -16.21
N LEU A 157 10.06 -3.13 -16.80
CA LEU A 157 8.75 -2.84 -17.38
C LEU A 157 7.68 -2.52 -16.30
N GLU A 158 7.85 -2.99 -15.06
CA GLU A 158 7.01 -2.59 -13.93
C GLU A 158 7.07 -1.08 -13.67
N GLN A 159 8.21 -0.44 -13.88
CA GLN A 159 8.35 1.01 -13.73
C GLN A 159 7.57 1.76 -14.82
N ASP A 160 7.62 1.29 -16.05
CA ASP A 160 6.83 1.87 -17.15
C ASP A 160 5.33 1.66 -16.90
N TRP A 161 4.94 0.50 -16.41
CA TRP A 161 3.56 0.21 -16.02
C TRP A 161 3.08 1.12 -14.89
N ALA A 162 3.89 1.27 -13.83
CA ALA A 162 3.59 2.15 -12.70
C ALA A 162 3.46 3.61 -13.15
N THR A 163 4.35 4.07 -14.03
CA THR A 163 4.30 5.41 -14.62
C THR A 163 3.01 5.63 -15.43
N ALA A 164 2.61 4.64 -16.24
CA ALA A 164 1.36 4.73 -17.01
C ALA A 164 0.14 4.82 -16.09
N VAL A 165 0.12 4.06 -15.00
CA VAL A 165 -0.96 4.09 -13.99
C VAL A 165 -0.98 5.43 -13.25
N TYR A 166 0.17 5.90 -12.76
CA TYR A 166 0.30 7.18 -12.09
C TYR A 166 -0.19 8.35 -12.95
N ASN A 167 0.12 8.32 -14.25
CA ASN A 167 -0.30 9.32 -15.22
C ASN A 167 -1.77 9.18 -15.67
N GLY A 168 -2.54 8.28 -15.09
CA GLY A 168 -3.95 8.05 -15.46
C GLY A 168 -4.15 7.40 -16.82
N GLN A 169 -3.12 6.78 -17.40
CA GLN A 169 -3.14 6.20 -18.74
C GLN A 169 -3.70 4.75 -18.76
N TRP A 170 -4.75 4.50 -18.01
CA TRP A 170 -5.34 3.16 -17.81
C TRP A 170 -5.72 2.43 -19.09
N TYR A 171 -6.11 3.16 -20.13
CA TYR A 171 -6.60 2.62 -21.41
C TYR A 171 -5.62 2.83 -22.56
N SER A 172 -4.38 3.25 -22.29
CA SER A 172 -3.39 3.47 -23.35
C SER A 172 -2.93 2.15 -23.97
N PRO A 173 -2.58 2.14 -25.26
CA PRO A 173 -2.02 0.95 -25.93
C PRO A 173 -0.77 0.42 -25.23
N LEU A 174 0.09 1.30 -24.72
CA LEU A 174 1.29 0.92 -23.97
C LEU A 174 0.91 0.12 -22.71
N LYS A 175 -0.01 0.65 -21.89
CA LYS A 175 -0.43 -0.01 -20.66
C LYS A 175 -1.06 -1.38 -20.95
N ASN A 176 -1.88 -1.50 -22.01
CA ASN A 176 -2.46 -2.77 -22.42
C ASN A 176 -1.39 -3.80 -22.85
N ALA A 177 -0.34 -3.38 -23.56
CA ALA A 177 0.77 -4.24 -23.92
C ALA A 177 1.57 -4.71 -22.69
N LEU A 178 1.79 -3.79 -21.73
CA LEU A 178 2.43 -4.11 -20.45
C LEU A 178 1.59 -5.09 -19.64
N ASP A 179 0.26 -4.92 -19.58
CA ASP A 179 -0.64 -5.87 -18.92
C ASP A 179 -0.52 -7.28 -19.49
N ALA A 180 -0.49 -7.40 -20.81
CA ALA A 180 -0.35 -8.70 -21.48
C ALA A 180 1.01 -9.36 -21.15
N PHE A 181 2.10 -8.58 -21.14
CA PHE A 181 3.41 -9.05 -20.73
C PHE A 181 3.39 -9.51 -19.26
N MET A 182 2.89 -8.66 -18.34
CA MET A 182 2.82 -9.03 -16.93
C MET A 182 2.00 -10.29 -16.70
N ALA A 183 0.82 -10.40 -17.33
CA ALA A 183 -0.03 -11.58 -17.21
C ALA A 183 0.66 -12.87 -17.71
N ASP A 184 1.47 -12.78 -18.77
CA ASP A 184 2.21 -13.92 -19.28
C ASP A 184 3.29 -14.40 -18.31
N THR A 185 4.01 -13.49 -17.66
CA THR A 185 5.05 -13.82 -16.67
C THR A 185 4.49 -14.53 -15.43
N GLN A 186 3.19 -14.38 -15.13
CA GLN A 186 2.57 -14.91 -13.91
C GLN A 186 2.07 -16.35 -14.04
N LYS A 187 2.03 -16.92 -15.22
CA LYS A 187 1.44 -18.25 -15.48
C LYS A 187 1.98 -19.37 -14.57
N PHE A 188 3.24 -19.28 -14.17
CA PHE A 188 3.93 -20.28 -13.36
C PHE A 188 4.16 -19.83 -11.91
N VAL A 189 3.74 -18.62 -11.54
CA VAL A 189 3.91 -18.09 -10.19
C VAL A 189 2.83 -18.67 -9.28
N THR A 190 3.05 -19.91 -8.84
CA THR A 190 2.12 -20.69 -8.02
C THR A 190 2.90 -21.33 -6.88
N GLY A 191 2.42 -21.16 -5.66
CA GLY A 191 3.04 -21.69 -4.46
C GLY A 191 2.60 -20.97 -3.19
N THR A 192 3.25 -21.30 -2.08
CA THR A 192 2.96 -20.75 -0.77
C THR A 192 4.19 -20.01 -0.23
N VAL A 193 3.99 -18.82 0.29
CA VAL A 193 5.04 -18.04 0.96
C VAL A 193 4.70 -17.89 2.42
N ARG A 194 5.66 -18.23 3.30
CA ARG A 194 5.54 -18.05 4.75
C ARG A 194 6.27 -16.76 5.16
N LEU A 195 5.54 -15.91 5.85
CA LEU A 195 6.01 -14.65 6.40
C LEU A 195 6.10 -14.72 7.91
N LYS A 196 7.06 -13.97 8.46
CA LYS A 196 7.24 -13.75 9.89
C LYS A 196 7.17 -12.26 10.17
N PHE A 197 6.21 -11.85 11.00
CA PHE A 197 6.08 -10.48 11.50
C PHE A 197 6.62 -10.38 12.91
N PHE A 198 7.38 -9.33 13.19
CA PHE A 198 7.86 -9.03 14.52
C PHE A 198 8.30 -7.57 14.63
N LYS A 199 7.71 -6.82 15.59
CA LYS A 199 8.11 -5.45 15.92
C LYS A 199 8.27 -4.55 14.69
N GLY A 200 7.22 -4.43 13.87
CA GLY A 200 7.19 -3.57 12.69
C GLY A 200 7.90 -4.13 11.45
N ASN A 201 8.45 -5.32 11.52
CA ASN A 201 9.15 -5.96 10.40
C ASN A 201 8.39 -7.15 9.85
N CYS A 202 8.59 -7.40 8.54
CA CYS A 202 8.08 -8.57 7.84
C CYS A 202 9.23 -9.26 7.09
N HIS A 203 9.47 -10.53 7.39
CA HIS A 203 10.50 -11.34 6.75
C HIS A 203 9.89 -12.55 6.06
N VAL A 204 10.35 -12.85 4.84
CA VAL A 204 10.06 -14.12 4.18
C VAL A 204 10.90 -15.20 4.83
N VAL A 205 10.25 -16.25 5.36
CA VAL A 205 10.90 -17.35 6.07
C VAL A 205 10.63 -18.72 5.43
N GLY A 206 9.88 -18.77 4.33
CA GLY A 206 9.62 -19.98 3.53
C GLY A 206 9.00 -19.64 2.19
N ARG A 207 9.28 -20.47 1.20
CA ARG A 207 8.73 -20.44 -0.16
C ARG A 207 8.49 -21.86 -0.63
#